data_2b508ead17bd26c291e65621824d273e
#
_entry.id   2b508ead17bd26c291e65621824d273e
#
_cell.length_a   1.000
_cell.length_b   1.000
_cell.length_c   1.000
_cell.angle_alpha   90.00
_cell.angle_beta   90.00
_cell.angle_gamma   90.00
#
_symmetry.space_group_name_H-M   'P 1'
#
loop_
_entity.id
_entity.type
_entity.pdbx_description
1 polymer ?
#
loop_
_entity_poly.entity_id
_entity_poly.type
_entity_poly.pdbx_seq_one_letter_code
_entity_poly.pdbx_strand_id
1 'polypeptide(L)'
;MNSFYATMKLITSEEVLGEILPQEEEGTEFFLISNPIVITENQQVDTEKGIVISGMVPRKWMMYANEDLTIIYKQHVISISELDKFGIDFYKKALVAAKCSSPIKKKVKTEKHTGYLGKIENIRKLLDKTFKDSPDLNKDS
;
A
#
# COMPACT_ATOMS: atom_id res chain seq x y z
N MET A 1 -7.70 -7.03 15.52
CA MET A 1 -8.16 -5.91 14.70
C MET A 1 -8.30 -6.34 13.26
N ASN A 2 -9.38 -5.93 12.66
CA ASN A 2 -9.67 -6.31 11.28
C ASN A 2 -9.15 -5.25 10.32
N SER A 3 -8.70 -5.68 9.18
CA SER A 3 -8.33 -4.77 8.10
C SER A 3 -9.59 -4.21 7.43
N PHE A 4 -9.43 -3.06 6.80
CA PHE A 4 -10.50 -2.42 6.04
C PHE A 4 -9.91 -1.63 4.89
N TYR A 5 -10.72 -1.42 3.87
CA TYR A 5 -10.31 -0.63 2.71
C TYR A 5 -10.54 0.84 3.00
N ALA A 6 -9.53 1.65 2.78
CA ALA A 6 -9.61 3.06 3.10
C ALA A 6 -8.74 3.91 2.16
N THR A 7 -9.06 5.18 2.12
CA THR A 7 -8.19 6.18 1.54
C THR A 7 -7.57 6.98 2.68
N MET A 8 -6.31 7.32 2.52
CA MET A 8 -5.50 7.94 3.55
C MET A 8 -4.78 9.16 2.98
N LYS A 9 -4.98 10.31 3.62
CA LYS A 9 -4.28 11.53 3.25
C LYS A 9 -3.05 11.66 4.10
N LEU A 10 -1.90 11.82 3.47
CA LEU A 10 -0.62 11.94 4.16
C LEU A 10 -0.18 13.39 4.28
N ILE A 11 0.76 13.65 5.18
CA ILE A 11 1.32 15.01 5.36
C ILE A 11 2.02 15.52 4.11
N THR A 12 2.39 14.64 3.19
CA THR A 12 2.95 14.99 1.89
C THR A 12 1.91 15.47 0.89
N SER A 13 0.64 15.49 1.28
CA SER A 13 -0.53 15.78 0.44
C SER A 13 -0.91 14.65 -0.51
N GLU A 14 -0.21 13.53 -0.45
CA GLU A 14 -0.59 12.36 -1.22
C GLU A 14 -1.82 11.69 -0.64
N GLU A 15 -2.66 11.16 -1.50
CA GLU A 15 -3.78 10.32 -1.09
C GLU A 15 -3.51 8.89 -1.53
N VAL A 16 -3.45 7.99 -0.56
CA VAL A 16 -3.11 6.59 -0.79
C VAL A 16 -4.31 5.72 -0.48
N LEU A 17 -4.63 4.81 -1.39
CA LEU A 17 -5.71 3.85 -1.21
C LEU A 17 -5.13 2.48 -0.95
N GLY A 18 -5.75 1.72 -0.08
CA GLY A 18 -5.32 0.36 0.20
C GLY A 18 -6.14 -0.32 1.27
N GLU A 19 -5.77 -1.54 1.55
CA GLU A 19 -6.32 -2.26 2.69
C GLU A 19 -5.43 -1.98 3.90
N ILE A 20 -6.02 -1.45 4.94
CA ILE A 20 -5.31 -0.90 6.09
C ILE A 20 -5.58 -1.76 7.31
N LEU A 21 -4.52 -2.06 8.03
CA LEU A 21 -4.58 -2.75 9.32
C LEU A 21 -3.90 -1.87 10.37
N PRO A 22 -4.67 -1.26 11.28
CA PRO A 22 -4.06 -0.48 12.36
C PRO A 22 -3.28 -1.36 13.32
N GLN A 23 -2.13 -0.88 13.75
CA GLN A 23 -1.27 -1.58 14.69
C GLN A 23 -0.70 -0.62 15.72
N GLU A 24 -0.33 -1.17 16.86
CA GLU A 24 0.36 -0.43 17.90
C GLU A 24 1.46 -1.29 18.48
N GLU A 25 2.63 -0.71 18.65
CA GLU A 25 3.78 -1.40 19.23
C GLU A 25 4.51 -0.43 20.13
N GLU A 26 4.61 -0.78 21.41
CA GLU A 26 5.31 0.00 22.42
C GLU A 26 4.92 1.49 22.41
N GLY A 27 3.62 1.75 22.31
CA GLY A 27 3.10 3.10 22.29
C GLY A 27 3.16 3.80 20.94
N THR A 28 3.78 3.18 19.95
CA THR A 28 3.86 3.73 18.60
C THR A 28 2.74 3.15 17.75
N GLU A 29 1.89 4.02 17.22
CA GLU A 29 0.81 3.63 16.34
C GLU A 29 1.24 3.74 14.90
N PHE A 30 0.90 2.73 14.12
CA PHE A 30 1.19 2.73 12.70
C PHE A 30 0.13 1.92 11.95
N PHE A 31 0.17 2.02 10.64
CA PHE A 31 -0.76 1.30 9.77
C PHE A 31 0.03 0.39 8.84
N LEU A 32 -0.40 -0.86 8.77
CA LEU A 32 0.04 -1.74 7.71
C LEU A 32 -0.91 -1.55 6.55
N ILE A 33 -0.38 -1.15 5.43
CA ILE A 33 -1.20 -0.95 4.23
C ILE A 33 -0.80 -1.95 3.16
N SER A 34 -1.77 -2.72 2.71
CA SER A 34 -1.58 -3.71 1.66
C SER A 34 -1.95 -3.12 0.32
N ASN A 35 -1.09 -3.35 -0.64
CA ASN A 35 -1.29 -2.90 -2.03
C ASN A 35 -1.62 -1.40 -2.12
N PRO A 36 -0.76 -0.54 -1.57
CA PRO A 36 -1.03 0.90 -1.62
C PRO A 36 -0.91 1.41 -3.05
N ILE A 37 -1.93 2.15 -3.48
CA ILE A 37 -1.94 2.79 -4.78
C ILE A 37 -2.24 4.27 -4.65
N VAL A 38 -1.79 5.03 -5.62
CA VAL A 38 -2.12 6.43 -5.77
C VAL A 38 -2.74 6.64 -7.15
N ILE A 39 -3.59 7.64 -7.24
CA ILE A 39 -4.19 8.02 -8.51
C ILE A 39 -3.52 9.31 -8.95
N THR A 40 -2.83 9.26 -10.08
CA THR A 40 -2.11 10.42 -10.61
C THR A 40 -2.81 10.93 -11.86
N GLU A 41 -2.72 12.24 -12.07
CA GLU A 41 -3.24 12.84 -13.29
C GLU A 41 -2.18 12.71 -14.38
N ASN A 42 -2.61 12.25 -15.55
CA ASN A 42 -1.77 12.14 -16.71
C ASN A 42 -2.34 13.01 -17.82
N GLN A 43 -1.55 13.96 -18.31
CA GLN A 43 -1.93 14.82 -19.41
C GLN A 43 -1.16 14.42 -20.65
N GLN A 44 -1.89 14.15 -21.71
CA GLN A 44 -1.29 13.88 -23.01
C GLN A 44 -1.72 15.00 -23.98
N VAL A 45 -0.73 15.55 -24.67
CA VAL A 45 -0.99 16.58 -25.67
C VAL A 45 -0.92 15.94 -27.04
N ASP A 46 -2.03 15.98 -27.74
CA ASP A 46 -2.06 15.60 -29.16
C ASP A 46 -1.71 16.82 -29.99
N THR A 47 -0.47 16.88 -30.45
CA THR A 47 0.04 18.03 -31.20
C THR A 47 -0.63 18.19 -32.58
N GLU A 48 -1.09 17.07 -33.15
CA GLU A 48 -1.77 17.13 -34.47
C GLU A 48 -3.16 17.73 -34.37
N LYS A 49 -3.89 17.43 -33.28
CA LYS A 49 -5.25 17.92 -33.09
C LYS A 49 -5.35 19.14 -32.19
N GLY A 50 -4.25 19.51 -31.55
CA GLY A 50 -4.23 20.59 -30.58
C GLY A 50 -5.09 20.34 -29.36
N ILE A 51 -5.28 19.08 -29.00
CA ILE A 51 -6.13 18.68 -27.87
C ILE A 51 -5.26 18.18 -26.72
N VAL A 52 -5.61 18.61 -25.51
CA VAL A 52 -5.02 18.08 -24.28
C VAL A 52 -5.98 17.05 -23.70
N ILE A 53 -5.53 15.81 -23.63
CA ILE A 53 -6.29 14.73 -23.03
C ILE A 53 -5.78 14.54 -21.61
N SER A 54 -6.68 14.70 -20.65
CA SER A 54 -6.38 14.52 -19.23
C SER A 54 -7.07 13.26 -18.74
N GLY A 55 -6.33 12.43 -18.00
CA GLY A 55 -6.87 11.21 -17.43
C GLY A 55 -6.23 10.89 -16.10
N MET A 56 -6.93 10.11 -15.31
CA MET A 56 -6.43 9.64 -14.00
C MET A 56 -5.86 8.24 -14.17
N VAL A 57 -4.63 8.07 -13.73
CA VAL A 57 -3.91 6.80 -13.88
C VAL A 57 -3.55 6.25 -12.50
N PRO A 58 -4.02 5.04 -12.17
CA PRO A 58 -3.61 4.41 -10.92
C PRO A 58 -2.18 3.88 -11.02
N ARG A 59 -1.43 4.09 -9.95
CA ARG A 59 -0.05 3.63 -9.86
C ARG A 59 0.21 3.04 -8.48
N LYS A 60 1.11 2.07 -8.42
CA LYS A 60 1.63 1.62 -7.12
C LYS A 60 2.26 2.81 -6.42
N TRP A 61 1.96 2.98 -5.14
CA TRP A 61 2.54 4.09 -4.38
C TRP A 61 4.07 3.99 -4.31
N MET A 62 4.56 2.79 -4.02
CA MET A 62 6.00 2.52 -4.01
C MET A 62 6.34 1.68 -5.24
N MET A 63 6.66 2.34 -6.34
CA MET A 63 6.80 1.67 -7.64
C MET A 63 7.90 0.62 -7.69
N TYR A 64 8.95 0.82 -6.94
CA TYR A 64 10.10 -0.07 -6.93
C TYR A 64 10.11 -1.03 -5.75
N ALA A 65 9.07 -1.01 -4.96
CA ALA A 65 8.96 -1.93 -3.84
C ALA A 65 8.71 -3.35 -4.34
N ASN A 66 9.40 -4.28 -3.74
CA ASN A 66 9.25 -5.69 -4.05
C ASN A 66 8.05 -6.30 -3.34
N GLU A 67 7.56 -5.64 -2.33
CA GLU A 67 6.46 -6.11 -1.49
C GLU A 67 5.26 -5.18 -1.63
N ASP A 68 4.09 -5.77 -1.49
CA ASP A 68 2.84 -5.00 -1.53
C ASP A 68 2.33 -4.68 -0.13
N LEU A 69 3.22 -4.67 0.84
CA LEU A 69 2.90 -4.33 2.21
C LEU A 69 3.84 -3.23 2.67
N THR A 70 3.26 -2.14 3.18
CA THR A 70 4.02 -0.97 3.58
C THR A 70 3.57 -0.50 4.95
N ILE A 71 4.48 0.04 5.72
CA ILE A 71 4.19 0.62 7.03
C ILE A 71 4.13 2.13 6.90
N ILE A 72 3.06 2.72 7.42
CA ILE A 72 2.93 4.18 7.50
C ILE A 72 2.65 4.53 8.96
N TYR A 73 3.50 5.36 9.54
CA TYR A 73 3.32 5.79 10.92
C TYR A 73 2.17 6.78 11.01
N LYS A 74 1.40 6.67 12.08
CA LYS A 74 0.22 7.50 12.30
C LYS A 74 0.53 8.99 12.26
N GLN A 75 1.71 9.38 12.72
CA GLN A 75 2.12 10.80 12.74
C GLN A 75 2.20 11.42 11.35
N HIS A 76 2.29 10.60 10.30
CA HIS A 76 2.36 11.09 8.93
C HIS A 76 1.00 11.08 8.22
N VAL A 77 -0.05 10.72 8.92
CA VAL A 77 -1.40 10.63 8.37
C VAL A 77 -2.23 11.81 8.86
N ILE A 78 -2.79 12.55 7.92
CA ILE A 78 -3.69 13.66 8.24
C ILE A 78 -5.10 13.14 8.48
N SER A 79 -5.55 12.22 7.62
CA SER A 79 -6.93 11.76 7.64
C SER A 79 -7.05 10.38 7.02
N ILE A 80 -7.99 9.60 7.53
CA ILE A 80 -8.32 8.29 6.98
C ILE A 80 -9.84 8.26 6.80
N SER A 81 -10.27 7.76 5.65
CA SER A 81 -11.69 7.56 5.38
C SER A 81 -11.91 6.16 4.82
N GLU A 82 -12.80 5.42 5.46
CA GLU A 82 -13.14 4.09 5.00
C GLU A 82 -13.88 4.16 3.66
N LEU A 83 -13.53 3.26 2.75
CA LEU A 83 -14.19 3.19 1.45
C LEU A 83 -15.53 2.49 1.57
N ASP A 84 -16.52 3.02 0.88
CA ASP A 84 -17.79 2.32 0.72
C ASP A 84 -17.66 1.22 -0.35
N LYS A 85 -18.74 0.52 -0.60
CA LYS A 85 -18.74 -0.58 -1.57
C LYS A 85 -18.29 -0.12 -2.95
N PHE A 86 -18.72 1.05 -3.35
CA PHE A 86 -18.35 1.62 -4.65
C PHE A 86 -16.86 1.96 -4.70
N GLY A 87 -16.34 2.54 -3.62
CA GLY A 87 -14.91 2.85 -3.50
C GLY A 87 -14.05 1.60 -3.50
N ILE A 88 -14.51 0.54 -2.84
CA ILE A 88 -13.80 -0.74 -2.83
C ILE A 88 -13.71 -1.33 -4.23
N ASP A 89 -14.81 -1.33 -4.98
CA ASP A 89 -14.82 -1.82 -6.35
C ASP A 89 -13.89 -0.99 -7.24
N PHE A 90 -13.92 0.32 -7.09
CA PHE A 90 -13.01 1.21 -7.79
C PHE A 90 -11.54 0.88 -7.46
N TYR A 91 -11.24 0.73 -6.18
CA TYR A 91 -9.88 0.40 -5.75
C TYR A 91 -9.39 -0.92 -6.34
N LYS A 92 -10.22 -1.95 -6.32
CA LYS A 92 -9.83 -3.25 -6.86
C LYS A 92 -9.53 -3.19 -8.35
N LYS A 93 -10.32 -2.46 -9.11
CA LYS A 93 -10.07 -2.24 -10.54
C LYS A 93 -8.81 -1.41 -10.76
N ALA A 94 -8.64 -0.37 -9.98
CA ALA A 94 -7.46 0.49 -10.06
C ALA A 94 -6.18 -0.29 -9.71
N LEU A 95 -6.26 -1.19 -8.73
CA LEU A 95 -5.14 -2.02 -8.34
C LEU A 95 -4.68 -2.93 -9.47
N VAL A 96 -5.61 -3.55 -10.18
CA VAL A 96 -5.29 -4.38 -11.34
C VAL A 96 -4.57 -3.54 -12.40
N ALA A 97 -5.09 -2.36 -12.68
CA ALA A 97 -4.47 -1.45 -13.65
C ALA A 97 -3.09 -1.00 -13.22
N ALA A 98 -2.91 -0.70 -11.93
CA ALA A 98 -1.62 -0.28 -11.38
C ALA A 98 -0.58 -1.38 -11.48
N LYS A 99 -0.97 -2.60 -11.21
CA LYS A 99 -0.06 -3.74 -11.32
C LYS A 99 0.33 -4.02 -12.77
N CYS A 100 -0.59 -3.85 -13.69
CA CYS A 100 -0.32 -4.07 -15.12
C CYS A 100 0.67 -3.05 -15.68
N SER A 101 0.68 -1.84 -15.15
CA SER A 101 1.57 -0.78 -15.64
C SER A 101 2.94 -0.77 -14.95
N SER A 102 3.17 -1.66 -13.98
CA SER A 102 4.44 -1.73 -13.27
C SER A 102 5.53 -2.37 -14.12
N PRO A 103 6.67 -1.69 -14.32
CA PRO A 103 7.74 -2.23 -15.16
C PRO A 103 8.48 -3.42 -14.54
N ILE A 104 8.32 -3.63 -13.24
CA ILE A 104 9.07 -4.66 -12.50
C ILE A 104 8.41 -6.03 -12.61
N LYS A 105 7.17 -6.06 -13.03
CA LYS A 105 6.33 -7.25 -12.99
C LYS A 105 6.83 -8.41 -13.83
N LYS A 106 7.52 -8.14 -14.92
CA LYS A 106 7.93 -9.20 -15.88
C LYS A 106 9.16 -9.98 -15.47
N LYS A 107 10.02 -9.42 -14.63
CA LYS A 107 11.31 -10.03 -14.31
C LYS A 107 11.25 -11.07 -13.20
N VAL A 108 10.22 -11.07 -12.42
CA VAL A 108 10.17 -11.85 -11.17
C VAL A 108 9.12 -12.96 -11.21
N LYS A 109 8.61 -13.25 -12.40
CA LYS A 109 7.44 -14.12 -12.52
C LYS A 109 7.67 -15.55 -12.04
N THR A 110 8.86 -16.07 -12.22
CA THR A 110 9.17 -17.44 -11.82
C THR A 110 9.62 -17.58 -10.38
N GLU A 111 10.32 -16.58 -9.86
CA GLU A 111 10.78 -16.57 -8.48
C GLU A 111 9.76 -15.94 -7.54
N LYS A 112 8.75 -15.38 -8.12
CA LYS A 112 7.80 -14.53 -7.45
C LYS A 112 7.06 -15.21 -6.29
N HIS A 113 6.73 -16.48 -6.46
CA HIS A 113 5.97 -17.18 -5.43
C HIS A 113 6.76 -17.32 -4.14
N THR A 114 8.02 -17.72 -4.24
CA THR A 114 8.83 -17.91 -3.05
C THR A 114 9.33 -16.60 -2.46
N GLY A 115 9.85 -15.72 -3.30
CA GLY A 115 10.39 -14.46 -2.82
C GLY A 115 9.33 -13.51 -2.27
N TYR A 116 8.26 -13.35 -3.02
CA TYR A 116 7.20 -12.41 -2.70
C TYR A 116 6.43 -12.83 -1.44
N LEU A 117 5.93 -14.04 -1.44
CA LEU A 117 5.18 -14.55 -0.29
C LEU A 117 6.08 -14.70 0.93
N GLY A 118 7.33 -15.11 0.72
CA GLY A 118 8.28 -15.23 1.81
C GLY A 118 8.57 -13.92 2.49
N LYS A 119 8.66 -12.85 1.74
CA LYS A 119 8.91 -11.51 2.32
C LYS A 119 7.72 -10.98 3.10
N ILE A 120 6.51 -11.18 2.59
CA ILE A 120 5.31 -10.79 3.32
C ILE A 120 5.20 -11.57 4.62
N GLU A 121 5.43 -12.87 4.56
CA GLU A 121 5.44 -13.70 5.77
C GLU A 121 6.52 -13.27 6.74
N ASN A 122 7.70 -12.92 6.24
CA ASN A 122 8.79 -12.46 7.09
C ASN A 122 8.43 -11.17 7.81
N ILE A 123 7.78 -10.24 7.12
CA ILE A 123 7.31 -9.00 7.76
C ILE A 123 6.28 -9.32 8.82
N ARG A 124 5.33 -10.18 8.50
CA ARG A 124 4.32 -10.60 9.47
C ARG A 124 4.94 -11.30 10.68
N LYS A 125 5.87 -12.21 10.44
CA LYS A 125 6.59 -12.89 11.50
C LYS A 125 7.41 -11.93 12.35
N LEU A 126 8.02 -10.97 11.70
CA LEU A 126 8.81 -9.97 12.40
C LEU A 126 7.94 -9.12 13.30
N LEU A 127 6.78 -8.71 12.80
CA LEU A 127 5.82 -7.95 13.59
C LEU A 127 5.25 -8.81 14.73
N ASP A 128 4.85 -10.03 14.42
CA ASP A 128 4.34 -10.95 15.45
C ASP A 128 5.40 -11.22 16.50
N LYS A 129 6.63 -11.42 16.07
CA LYS A 129 7.75 -11.65 16.98
C LYS A 129 7.97 -10.44 17.87
N THR A 130 7.94 -9.26 17.31
CA THR A 130 8.13 -8.05 18.10
C THR A 130 7.05 -7.89 19.15
N PHE A 131 5.80 -8.22 18.81
CA PHE A 131 4.70 -8.19 19.76
C PHE A 131 4.81 -9.26 20.83
N LYS A 132 5.30 -10.44 20.46
CA LYS A 132 5.38 -11.58 21.38
C LYS A 132 6.66 -11.57 22.20
N ASP A 133 7.75 -11.14 21.62
CA ASP A 133 9.06 -11.17 22.28
C ASP A 133 9.19 -10.13 23.38
N SER A 134 8.47 -9.03 23.29
CA SER A 134 8.46 -8.05 24.36
C SER A 134 8.06 -8.65 25.71
N PRO A 135 6.94 -9.39 25.79
CA PRO A 135 6.62 -10.10 27.02
C PRO A 135 7.59 -11.23 27.34
N ASP A 136 8.06 -11.94 26.33
CA ASP A 136 8.96 -13.06 26.52
C ASP A 136 10.32 -12.62 27.05
N LEU A 137 10.81 -11.52 26.55
CA LEU A 137 12.05 -10.93 27.08
C LEU A 137 11.91 -10.57 28.56
N ASN A 138 10.74 -10.12 28.93
CA ASN A 138 10.45 -9.80 30.31
C ASN A 138 10.33 -11.04 31.17
N LYS A 139 9.92 -12.16 30.60
CA LYS A 139 9.81 -13.42 31.33
C LYS A 139 11.16 -14.07 31.53
N ASP A 140 12.03 -13.95 30.56
CA ASP A 140 13.34 -14.56 30.60
C ASP A 140 14.31 -13.79 31.47
N SER A 141 13.97 -12.59 31.78
CA SER A 141 14.74 -11.80 32.72
C SER A 141 14.18 -11.93 34.11
#